data_fdfa67017608e88644cb85f013d1b9a2
#
_entry.id   fdfa67017608e88644cb85f013d1b9a2
#
_cell.length_a   1.000
_cell.length_b   1.000
_cell.length_c   1.000
_cell.angle_alpha   90.00
_cell.angle_beta   90.00
_cell.angle_gamma   90.00
#
_symmetry.space_group_name_H-M   'P 1'
#
loop_
_entity.id
_entity.type
_entity.pdbx_description
1 polymer ?
#
loop_
_entity_poly.entity_id
_entity_poly.type
_entity_poly.pdbx_seq_one_letter_code
_entity_poly.pdbx_strand_id
1 'polypeptide(L)'
;RKLISLGLILILLNRLSGLVLPASSKYLIDQVLGQGDFSLLVKLLVLLAISVAVQAGSNFLLTLLLSVEAQHLIAHLRAQVQKHVLTLPVRTFDDSKTGILVSRIMDDVEGVRNLVGTGLVQLVGGIITAIVAFGFLIQINFAMTVLALFPLALFAFISIRAFQKLRPAFRERGKIRAEVTGRLTESLGGIRIIKGFHALKKEGEIFEDGVLRVFENVKTTLTTSSAVSSVGTFLAGIASVMIM
;
A
#
# COMPACT_ATOMS: atom_id res chain seq x y z
N ARG A 1 4.71 20.68 14.18
CA ARG A 1 3.34 20.67 14.75
C ARG A 1 2.33 21.28 13.79
N LYS A 2 2.56 22.49 13.22
CA LYS A 2 1.64 23.16 12.27
C LYS A 2 1.35 22.31 11.00
N LEU A 3 2.35 21.64 10.45
CA LEU A 3 2.17 20.77 9.28
C LEU A 3 1.33 19.52 9.60
N ILE A 4 1.49 18.97 10.79
CA ILE A 4 0.68 17.81 11.22
C ILE A 4 -0.78 18.20 11.39
N SER A 5 -1.07 19.33 12.03
CA SER A 5 -2.44 19.82 12.18
C SER A 5 -3.08 20.18 10.84
N LEU A 6 -2.33 20.81 9.92
CA LEU A 6 -2.80 21.09 8.57
C LEU A 6 -3.10 19.77 7.80
N GLY A 7 -2.21 18.79 7.90
CA GLY A 7 -2.42 17.47 7.30
C GLY A 7 -3.69 16.78 7.82
N LEU A 8 -3.93 16.81 9.14
CA LEU A 8 -5.13 16.24 9.75
C LEU A 8 -6.40 16.95 9.26
N ILE A 9 -6.39 18.28 9.18
CA ILE A 9 -7.52 19.07 8.65
C ILE A 9 -7.80 18.70 7.19
N LEU A 10 -6.76 18.61 6.37
CA LEU A 10 -6.91 18.22 4.97
C LEU A 10 -7.41 16.77 4.82
N ILE A 11 -6.99 15.84 5.68
CA ILE A 11 -7.51 14.48 5.71
C ILE A 11 -9.01 14.52 6.04
N LEU A 12 -9.42 15.24 7.07
CA LEU A 12 -10.82 15.39 7.44
C LEU A 12 -11.66 15.98 6.30
N LEU A 13 -11.22 17.08 5.71
CA LEU A 13 -11.90 17.69 4.56
C LEU A 13 -12.03 16.74 3.38
N ASN A 14 -10.95 16.04 3.03
CA ASN A 14 -10.95 15.06 1.95
C ASN A 14 -11.95 13.91 2.21
N ARG A 15 -11.98 13.37 3.44
CA ARG A 15 -12.84 12.24 3.80
C ARG A 15 -14.32 12.65 3.93
N LEU A 16 -14.59 13.78 4.55
CA LEU A 16 -15.96 14.29 4.67
C LEU A 16 -16.54 14.64 3.29
N SER A 17 -15.77 15.31 2.44
CA SER A 17 -16.19 15.61 1.06
C SER A 17 -16.47 14.33 0.25
N GLY A 18 -15.66 13.27 0.44
CA GLY A 18 -15.90 11.98 -0.23
C GLY A 18 -17.17 11.26 0.22
N LEU A 19 -17.69 11.54 1.41
CA LEU A 19 -18.92 10.94 1.93
C LEU A 19 -20.19 11.68 1.47
N VAL A 20 -20.07 12.89 0.91
CA VAL A 20 -21.22 13.66 0.43
C VAL A 20 -21.93 12.94 -0.73
N LEU A 21 -21.17 12.30 -1.63
CA LEU A 21 -21.75 11.58 -2.77
C LEU A 21 -22.66 10.43 -2.35
N PRO A 22 -22.23 9.45 -1.52
CA PRO A 22 -23.13 8.40 -1.04
C PRO A 22 -24.26 8.93 -0.15
N ALA A 23 -24.01 9.97 0.66
CA ALA A 23 -25.05 10.55 1.50
C ALA A 23 -26.15 11.26 0.66
N SER A 24 -25.77 11.89 -0.45
CA SER A 24 -26.72 12.57 -1.35
C SER A 24 -27.57 11.61 -2.18
N SER A 25 -27.13 10.36 -2.37
CA SER A 25 -27.88 9.37 -3.15
C SER A 25 -29.27 9.10 -2.59
N LYS A 26 -29.43 9.10 -1.26
CA LYS A 26 -30.73 8.96 -0.60
C LYS A 26 -31.69 10.10 -1.00
N TYR A 27 -31.22 11.33 -0.91
CA TYR A 27 -32.06 12.51 -1.26
C TYR A 27 -32.40 12.56 -2.76
N LEU A 28 -31.46 12.08 -3.61
CA LEU A 28 -31.71 11.98 -5.04
C LEU A 28 -32.83 10.99 -5.35
N ILE A 29 -32.85 9.83 -4.71
CA ILE A 29 -33.85 8.79 -4.94
C ILE A 29 -35.16 9.16 -4.31
N ASP A 30 -35.20 9.57 -3.05
CA ASP A 30 -36.44 9.77 -2.29
C ASP A 30 -37.18 11.06 -2.70
N GLN A 31 -36.45 12.16 -2.91
CA GLN A 31 -37.06 13.48 -3.11
C GLN A 31 -37.05 13.90 -4.57
N VAL A 32 -35.96 13.71 -5.30
CA VAL A 32 -35.89 14.13 -6.71
C VAL A 32 -36.66 13.16 -7.61
N LEU A 33 -36.39 11.85 -7.50
CA LEU A 33 -37.07 10.85 -8.34
C LEU A 33 -38.45 10.48 -7.80
N GLY A 34 -38.60 10.37 -6.47
CA GLY A 34 -39.88 10.00 -5.85
C GLY A 34 -40.94 11.11 -5.84
N GLN A 35 -40.54 12.36 -5.65
CA GLN A 35 -41.46 13.53 -5.54
C GLN A 35 -41.41 14.47 -6.74
N GLY A 36 -40.47 14.26 -7.69
CA GLY A 36 -40.36 15.08 -8.90
C GLY A 36 -39.79 16.50 -8.66
N ASP A 37 -39.11 16.74 -7.55
CA ASP A 37 -38.55 18.06 -7.23
C ASP A 37 -37.22 18.30 -7.97
N PHE A 38 -37.34 18.81 -9.21
CA PHE A 38 -36.18 19.17 -10.04
C PHE A 38 -35.38 20.38 -9.51
N SER A 39 -36.01 21.23 -8.66
CA SER A 39 -35.28 22.36 -8.07
C SER A 39 -34.21 21.88 -7.08
N LEU A 40 -34.49 20.79 -6.38
CA LEU A 40 -33.58 20.12 -5.45
C LEU A 40 -32.45 19.41 -6.19
N LEU A 41 -32.69 18.90 -7.41
CA LEU A 41 -31.69 18.31 -8.26
C LEU A 41 -30.51 19.26 -8.54
N VAL A 42 -30.82 20.50 -8.95
CA VAL A 42 -29.79 21.50 -9.26
C VAL A 42 -28.96 21.81 -8.02
N LYS A 43 -29.60 21.96 -6.86
CA LYS A 43 -28.91 22.24 -5.59
C LYS A 43 -27.97 21.06 -5.21
N LEU A 44 -28.45 19.83 -5.37
CA LEU A 44 -27.64 18.64 -5.11
C LEU A 44 -26.46 18.54 -6.08
N LEU A 45 -26.65 18.83 -7.37
CA LEU A 45 -25.55 18.81 -8.36
C LEU A 45 -24.49 19.86 -8.03
N VAL A 46 -24.87 21.07 -7.65
CA VAL A 46 -23.95 22.11 -7.24
C VAL A 46 -23.19 21.71 -5.97
N LEU A 47 -23.88 21.16 -4.97
CA LEU A 47 -23.26 20.66 -3.74
C LEU A 47 -22.25 19.55 -4.03
N LEU A 48 -22.60 18.60 -4.90
CA LEU A 48 -21.72 17.52 -5.33
C LEU A 48 -20.50 18.04 -6.08
N ALA A 49 -20.69 18.98 -7.00
CA ALA A 49 -19.58 19.59 -7.75
C ALA A 49 -18.60 20.31 -6.82
N ILE A 50 -19.09 21.08 -5.84
CA ILE A 50 -18.27 21.72 -4.82
C ILE A 50 -17.56 20.69 -3.98
N SER A 51 -18.24 19.64 -3.54
CA SER A 51 -17.68 18.57 -2.72
C SER A 51 -16.54 17.84 -3.45
N VAL A 52 -16.72 17.50 -4.73
CA VAL A 52 -15.70 16.87 -5.57
C VAL A 52 -14.51 17.82 -5.77
N ALA A 53 -14.75 19.12 -5.99
CA ALA A 53 -13.69 20.11 -6.13
C ALA A 53 -12.87 20.24 -4.82
N VAL A 54 -13.53 20.29 -3.66
CA VAL A 54 -12.88 20.32 -2.35
C VAL A 54 -12.09 19.02 -2.10
N GLN A 55 -12.66 17.88 -2.46
CA GLN A 55 -11.99 16.59 -2.32
C GLN A 55 -10.72 16.54 -3.20
N ALA A 56 -10.81 16.94 -4.45
CA ALA A 56 -9.67 16.96 -5.38
C ALA A 56 -8.58 17.93 -4.91
N GLY A 57 -8.94 19.14 -4.50
CA GLY A 57 -8.02 20.14 -3.98
C GLY A 57 -7.34 19.68 -2.68
N SER A 58 -8.10 19.14 -1.75
CA SER A 58 -7.57 18.58 -0.49
C SER A 58 -6.64 17.40 -0.75
N ASN A 59 -6.97 16.51 -1.70
CA ASN A 59 -6.13 15.38 -2.06
C ASN A 59 -4.81 15.83 -2.70
N PHE A 60 -4.86 16.81 -3.59
CA PHE A 60 -3.69 17.40 -4.21
C PHE A 60 -2.75 18.02 -3.16
N LEU A 61 -3.30 18.87 -2.27
CA LEU A 61 -2.52 19.51 -1.21
C LEU A 61 -1.93 18.49 -0.23
N LEU A 62 -2.70 17.48 0.17
CA LEU A 62 -2.22 16.38 1.02
C LEU A 62 -1.05 15.65 0.37
N THR A 63 -1.21 15.22 -0.88
CA THR A 63 -0.18 14.49 -1.61
C THR A 63 1.09 15.33 -1.75
N LEU A 64 0.95 16.60 -2.12
CA LEU A 64 2.07 17.51 -2.26
C LEU A 64 2.81 17.72 -0.93
N LEU A 65 2.10 18.12 0.13
CA LEU A 65 2.69 18.39 1.44
C LEU A 65 3.39 17.15 1.99
N LEU A 66 2.72 16.01 1.98
CA LEU A 66 3.27 14.78 2.55
C LEU A 66 4.42 14.20 1.74
N SER A 67 4.35 14.27 0.40
CA SER A 67 5.45 13.81 -0.45
C SER A 67 6.69 14.69 -0.28
N VAL A 68 6.53 16.01 -0.22
CA VAL A 68 7.65 16.93 -0.04
C VAL A 68 8.28 16.74 1.34
N GLU A 69 7.47 16.68 2.40
CA GLU A 69 7.98 16.47 3.76
C GLU A 69 8.63 15.09 3.93
N ALA A 70 8.05 14.05 3.32
CA ALA A 70 8.67 12.72 3.33
C ALA A 70 10.03 12.74 2.62
N GLN A 71 10.17 13.41 1.49
CA GLN A 71 11.45 13.54 0.78
C GLN A 71 12.47 14.35 1.60
N HIS A 72 12.04 15.42 2.27
CA HIS A 72 12.90 16.19 3.15
C HIS A 72 13.40 15.35 4.33
N LEU A 73 12.51 14.58 4.96
CA LEU A 73 12.87 13.65 6.03
C LEU A 73 13.89 12.60 5.55
N ILE A 74 13.69 12.03 4.36
CA ILE A 74 14.60 11.05 3.76
C ILE A 74 15.98 11.65 3.48
N ALA A 75 16.03 12.84 2.90
CA ALA A 75 17.30 13.54 2.67
C ALA A 75 18.06 13.75 3.98
N HIS A 76 17.34 14.15 5.03
CA HIS A 76 17.94 14.34 6.37
C HIS A 76 18.42 13.02 6.98
N LEU A 77 17.60 11.97 6.90
CA LEU A 77 17.98 10.64 7.40
C LEU A 77 19.18 10.06 6.65
N ARG A 78 19.24 10.20 5.33
CA ARG A 78 20.40 9.77 4.53
C ARG A 78 21.69 10.46 4.98
N ALA A 79 21.63 11.79 5.19
CA ALA A 79 22.77 12.55 5.68
C ALA A 79 23.20 12.12 7.10
N GLN A 80 22.24 11.86 8.00
CA GLN A 80 22.54 11.38 9.35
C GLN A 80 23.15 9.98 9.33
N VAL A 81 22.58 9.04 8.55
CA VAL A 81 23.11 7.66 8.41
C VAL A 81 24.49 7.69 7.82
N GLN A 82 24.75 8.47 6.76
CA GLN A 82 26.09 8.64 6.17
C GLN A 82 27.08 9.14 7.22
N LYS A 83 26.73 10.22 7.93
CA LYS A 83 27.58 10.78 8.99
C LYS A 83 27.92 9.73 10.06
N HIS A 84 26.91 8.95 10.47
CA HIS A 84 27.12 7.87 11.45
C HIS A 84 28.01 6.76 10.89
N VAL A 85 27.78 6.31 9.66
CA VAL A 85 28.62 5.29 9.00
C VAL A 85 30.09 5.73 8.96
N LEU A 86 30.37 7.01 8.65
CA LEU A 86 31.72 7.54 8.62
C LEU A 86 32.43 7.57 10.00
N THR A 87 31.69 7.46 11.09
CA THR A 87 32.26 7.37 12.45
C THR A 87 32.56 5.93 12.89
N LEU A 88 32.20 4.93 12.09
CA LEU A 88 32.44 3.53 12.42
C LEU A 88 33.96 3.18 12.32
N PRO A 89 34.45 2.21 13.13
CA PRO A 89 35.83 1.75 13.04
C PRO A 89 36.14 1.18 11.65
N VAL A 90 37.39 1.33 11.19
CA VAL A 90 37.88 0.83 9.88
C VAL A 90 37.57 -0.67 9.70
N ARG A 91 37.67 -1.44 10.76
CA ARG A 91 37.37 -2.88 10.76
C ARG A 91 35.99 -3.19 10.22
N THR A 92 34.97 -2.32 10.47
CA THR A 92 33.61 -2.49 9.94
C THR A 92 33.57 -2.40 8.41
N PHE A 93 34.46 -1.58 7.83
CA PHE A 93 34.57 -1.44 6.37
C PHE A 93 35.33 -2.60 5.73
N ASP A 94 36.30 -3.17 6.46
CA ASP A 94 37.05 -4.38 6.01
C ASP A 94 36.14 -5.63 6.00
N ASP A 95 35.26 -5.74 7.00
CA ASP A 95 34.29 -6.85 7.13
C ASP A 95 33.04 -6.72 6.26
N SER A 96 32.78 -5.52 5.71
CA SER A 96 31.55 -5.22 4.97
C SER A 96 31.83 -4.80 3.53
N LYS A 97 31.15 -5.43 2.56
CA LYS A 97 31.21 -4.96 1.18
C LYS A 97 30.64 -3.54 1.07
N THR A 98 31.37 -2.60 0.49
CA THR A 98 30.95 -1.19 0.31
C THR A 98 29.54 -1.05 -0.28
N GLY A 99 29.17 -1.93 -1.22
CA GLY A 99 27.82 -1.95 -1.81
C GLY A 99 26.70 -2.18 -0.79
N ILE A 100 26.94 -2.95 0.28
CA ILE A 100 25.95 -3.17 1.35
C ILE A 100 25.71 -1.87 2.12
N LEU A 101 26.77 -1.15 2.44
CA LEU A 101 26.67 0.12 3.16
C LEU A 101 25.97 1.19 2.30
N VAL A 102 26.26 1.22 1.00
CA VAL A 102 25.58 2.12 0.05
C VAL A 102 24.09 1.78 -0.02
N SER A 103 23.73 0.50 -0.17
CA SER A 103 22.32 0.08 -0.21
C SER A 103 21.59 0.43 1.10
N ARG A 104 22.21 0.27 2.26
CA ARG A 104 21.62 0.69 3.55
C ARG A 104 21.32 2.19 3.60
N ILE A 105 22.23 3.03 3.11
CA ILE A 105 22.05 4.49 3.10
C ILE A 105 20.97 4.91 2.11
N MET A 106 20.93 4.27 0.94
CA MET A 106 20.05 4.70 -0.16
C MET A 106 18.69 4.00 -0.13
N ASP A 107 18.66 2.67 0.02
CA ASP A 107 17.46 1.86 -0.18
C ASP A 107 16.69 1.61 1.12
N ASP A 108 17.38 1.29 2.24
CA ASP A 108 16.70 1.03 3.51
C ASP A 108 16.02 2.30 4.04
N VAL A 109 16.67 3.46 3.87
CA VAL A 109 16.08 4.75 4.25
C VAL A 109 14.86 5.08 3.38
N GLU A 110 14.85 4.71 2.08
CA GLU A 110 13.70 4.90 1.20
C GLU A 110 12.46 4.12 1.68
N GLY A 111 12.65 2.96 2.32
CA GLY A 111 11.57 2.20 2.93
C GLY A 111 10.76 2.99 3.98
N VAL A 112 11.39 3.91 4.70
CA VAL A 112 10.74 4.78 5.69
C VAL A 112 9.76 5.75 5.03
N ARG A 113 10.01 6.20 3.80
CA ARG A 113 9.12 7.09 3.04
C ARG A 113 7.72 6.51 2.89
N ASN A 114 7.64 5.25 2.49
CA ASN A 114 6.35 4.60 2.23
C ASN A 114 5.53 4.47 3.52
N LEU A 115 6.20 4.29 4.66
CA LEU A 115 5.54 4.21 5.96
C LEU A 115 5.03 5.58 6.42
N VAL A 116 5.88 6.61 6.38
CA VAL A 116 5.59 7.93 6.94
C VAL A 116 4.77 8.79 5.97
N GLY A 117 5.02 8.70 4.66
CA GLY A 117 4.33 9.50 3.66
C GLY A 117 2.91 9.01 3.40
N THR A 118 2.78 7.89 2.67
CA THR A 118 1.48 7.42 2.19
C THR A 118 0.78 6.48 3.17
N GLY A 119 1.52 5.61 3.87
CA GLY A 119 0.96 4.59 4.74
C GLY A 119 0.23 5.16 5.95
N LEU A 120 0.82 6.13 6.63
CA LEU A 120 0.22 6.77 7.81
C LEU A 120 -1.06 7.52 7.45
N VAL A 121 -1.06 8.23 6.31
CA VAL A 121 -2.23 8.97 5.82
C VAL A 121 -3.37 8.03 5.44
N GLN A 122 -3.06 6.93 4.75
CA GLN A 122 -4.05 5.92 4.39
C GLN A 122 -4.64 5.27 5.65
N LEU A 123 -3.82 4.97 6.65
CA LEU A 123 -4.27 4.36 7.90
C LEU A 123 -5.16 5.32 8.69
N VAL A 124 -4.70 6.54 8.94
CA VAL A 124 -5.48 7.55 9.68
C VAL A 124 -6.74 7.92 8.93
N GLY A 125 -6.62 8.19 7.62
CA GLY A 125 -7.77 8.51 6.77
C GLY A 125 -8.77 7.36 6.69
N GLY A 126 -8.30 6.12 6.61
CA GLY A 126 -9.14 4.92 6.63
C GLY A 126 -9.90 4.75 7.94
N ILE A 127 -9.24 4.95 9.08
CA ILE A 127 -9.90 4.89 10.40
C ILE A 127 -10.97 5.97 10.52
N ILE A 128 -10.66 7.21 10.15
CA ILE A 128 -11.63 8.32 10.18
C ILE A 128 -12.84 8.00 9.30
N THR A 129 -12.60 7.56 8.06
CA THR A 129 -13.67 7.18 7.13
C THR A 129 -14.52 6.06 7.71
N ALA A 130 -13.90 5.03 8.29
CA ALA A 130 -14.61 3.93 8.90
C ALA A 130 -15.51 4.40 10.06
N ILE A 131 -14.99 5.22 10.97
CA ILE A 131 -15.75 5.74 12.12
C ILE A 131 -16.95 6.56 11.64
N VAL A 132 -16.74 7.48 10.70
CA VAL A 132 -17.81 8.35 10.19
C VAL A 132 -18.85 7.54 9.41
N ALA A 133 -18.40 6.63 8.52
CA ALA A 133 -19.31 5.77 7.76
C ALA A 133 -20.13 4.86 8.67
N PHE A 134 -19.50 4.27 9.70
CA PHE A 134 -20.19 3.47 10.71
C PHE A 134 -21.23 4.27 11.47
N GLY A 135 -20.86 5.46 11.94
CA GLY A 135 -21.79 6.35 12.63
C GLY A 135 -23.02 6.68 11.77
N PHE A 136 -22.82 6.93 10.49
CA PHE A 136 -23.90 7.20 9.54
C PHE A 136 -24.78 5.97 9.28
N LEU A 137 -24.18 4.79 9.07
CA LEU A 137 -24.91 3.55 8.83
C LEU A 137 -25.75 3.11 10.03
N ILE A 138 -25.24 3.25 11.25
CA ILE A 138 -25.97 2.93 12.48
C ILE A 138 -27.22 3.81 12.62
N GLN A 139 -27.12 5.11 12.27
CA GLN A 139 -28.26 6.03 12.33
C GLN A 139 -29.33 5.71 11.29
N ILE A 140 -28.96 5.16 10.12
CA ILE A 140 -29.92 4.79 9.07
C ILE A 140 -30.65 3.50 9.46
N ASN A 141 -29.90 2.43 9.76
CA ASN A 141 -30.48 1.14 10.13
C ASN A 141 -29.43 0.25 10.83
N PHE A 142 -29.60 0.03 12.13
CA PHE A 142 -28.68 -0.80 12.91
C PHE A 142 -28.61 -2.24 12.42
N ALA A 143 -29.75 -2.85 12.07
CA ALA A 143 -29.79 -4.25 11.63
C ALA A 143 -29.03 -4.45 10.30
N MET A 144 -29.24 -3.54 9.34
CA MET A 144 -28.52 -3.55 8.05
C MET A 144 -27.01 -3.33 8.24
N THR A 145 -26.62 -2.48 9.19
CA THR A 145 -25.21 -2.25 9.51
C THR A 145 -24.54 -3.51 10.04
N VAL A 146 -25.18 -4.21 10.98
CA VAL A 146 -24.67 -5.48 11.51
C VAL A 146 -24.60 -6.55 10.44
N LEU A 147 -25.61 -6.62 9.56
CA LEU A 147 -25.64 -7.55 8.44
C LEU A 147 -24.47 -7.31 7.46
N ALA A 148 -24.20 -6.04 7.12
CA ALA A 148 -23.09 -5.66 6.25
C ALA A 148 -21.70 -5.90 6.87
N LEU A 149 -21.59 -5.90 8.20
CA LEU A 149 -20.36 -6.20 8.91
C LEU A 149 -19.94 -7.67 8.81
N PHE A 150 -20.87 -8.57 8.67
CA PHE A 150 -20.57 -10.01 8.63
C PHE A 150 -19.61 -10.39 7.48
N PRO A 151 -19.91 -10.08 6.20
CA PRO A 151 -18.98 -10.37 5.11
C PRO A 151 -17.65 -9.63 5.26
N LEU A 152 -17.64 -8.43 5.83
CA LEU A 152 -16.42 -7.67 6.08
C LEU A 152 -15.53 -8.34 7.14
N ALA A 153 -16.12 -8.79 8.25
CA ALA A 153 -15.41 -9.53 9.30
C ALA A 153 -14.87 -10.87 8.79
N LEU A 154 -15.66 -11.57 7.98
CA LEU A 154 -15.23 -12.82 7.34
C LEU A 154 -14.05 -12.57 6.39
N PHE A 155 -14.10 -11.52 5.58
CA PHE A 155 -12.99 -11.14 4.71
C PHE A 155 -11.73 -10.77 5.51
N ALA A 156 -11.87 -10.02 6.59
CA ALA A 156 -10.74 -9.67 7.47
C ALA A 156 -10.11 -10.93 8.07
N PHE A 157 -10.91 -11.87 8.55
CA PHE A 157 -10.43 -13.14 9.09
C PHE A 157 -9.65 -13.96 8.06
N ILE A 158 -10.21 -14.13 6.85
CA ILE A 158 -9.55 -14.85 5.73
C ILE A 158 -8.24 -14.16 5.35
N SER A 159 -8.24 -12.82 5.26
CA SER A 159 -7.07 -12.02 4.90
C SER A 159 -5.93 -12.17 5.92
N ILE A 160 -6.25 -12.14 7.23
CA ILE A 160 -5.26 -12.34 8.29
C ILE A 160 -4.62 -13.74 8.20
N ARG A 161 -5.44 -14.78 7.99
CA ARG A 161 -4.94 -16.15 7.83
C ARG A 161 -4.08 -16.33 6.59
N ALA A 162 -4.51 -15.75 5.48
CA ALA A 162 -3.74 -15.77 4.24
C ALA A 162 -2.40 -15.05 4.38
N PHE A 163 -2.39 -13.88 5.03
CA PHE A 163 -1.18 -13.12 5.26
C PHE A 163 -0.17 -13.87 6.14
N GLN A 164 -0.64 -14.55 7.18
CA GLN A 164 0.21 -15.40 8.02
C GLN A 164 0.89 -16.52 7.20
N LYS A 165 0.18 -17.10 6.22
CA LYS A 165 0.71 -18.13 5.32
C LYS A 165 1.65 -17.53 4.26
N LEU A 166 1.38 -16.34 3.77
CA LEU A 166 2.19 -15.67 2.75
C LEU A 166 3.51 -15.10 3.29
N ARG A 167 3.54 -14.65 4.54
CA ARG A 167 4.72 -14.04 5.16
C ARG A 167 6.00 -14.90 5.07
N PRO A 168 6.00 -16.20 5.39
CA PRO A 168 7.20 -17.06 5.22
C PRO A 168 7.60 -17.19 3.75
N ALA A 169 6.64 -17.27 2.81
CA ALA A 169 6.93 -17.35 1.38
C ALA A 169 7.63 -16.09 0.84
N PHE A 170 7.24 -14.91 1.32
CA PHE A 170 7.95 -13.67 0.97
C PHE A 170 9.38 -13.63 1.53
N ARG A 171 9.60 -14.14 2.74
CA ARG A 171 10.95 -14.25 3.31
C ARG A 171 11.82 -15.21 2.52
N GLU A 172 11.27 -16.37 2.14
CA GLU A 172 11.97 -17.37 1.34
C GLU A 172 12.33 -16.82 -0.04
N ARG A 173 11.44 -16.08 -0.68
CA ARG A 173 11.74 -15.37 -1.93
C ARG A 173 12.95 -14.44 -1.80
N GLY A 174 13.05 -13.71 -0.68
CA GLY A 174 14.20 -12.85 -0.41
C GLY A 174 15.51 -13.62 -0.38
N LYS A 175 15.53 -14.80 0.26
CA LYS A 175 16.70 -15.67 0.32
C LYS A 175 17.09 -16.22 -1.05
N ILE A 176 16.13 -16.84 -1.77
CA ILE A 176 16.37 -17.40 -3.10
C ILE A 176 16.90 -16.31 -4.04
N ARG A 177 16.29 -15.11 -4.00
CA ARG A 177 16.74 -13.98 -4.82
C ARG A 177 18.17 -13.55 -4.49
N ALA A 178 18.55 -13.54 -3.21
CA ALA A 178 19.91 -13.21 -2.79
C ALA A 178 20.91 -14.27 -3.26
N GLU A 179 20.56 -15.57 -3.17
CA GLU A 179 21.38 -16.68 -3.70
C GLU A 179 21.60 -16.52 -5.21
N VAL A 180 20.53 -16.32 -5.99
CA VAL A 180 20.58 -16.14 -7.45
C VAL A 180 21.43 -14.92 -7.83
N THR A 181 21.24 -13.79 -7.13
CA THR A 181 22.01 -12.57 -7.38
C THR A 181 23.48 -12.75 -7.01
N GLY A 182 23.77 -13.42 -5.89
CA GLY A 182 25.14 -13.76 -5.48
C GLY A 182 25.82 -14.62 -6.54
N ARG A 183 25.15 -15.68 -6.99
CA ARG A 183 25.67 -16.59 -8.03
C ARG A 183 25.94 -15.85 -9.35
N LEU A 184 25.00 -14.99 -9.78
CA LEU A 184 25.19 -14.19 -10.97
C LEU A 184 26.42 -13.26 -10.87
N THR A 185 26.62 -12.66 -9.69
CA THR A 185 27.78 -11.79 -9.46
C THR A 185 29.09 -12.58 -9.51
N GLU A 186 29.12 -13.79 -8.93
CA GLU A 186 30.27 -14.69 -8.97
C GLU A 186 30.56 -15.13 -10.41
N SER A 187 29.55 -15.55 -11.16
CA SER A 187 29.69 -16.01 -12.54
C SER A 187 30.20 -14.91 -13.46
N LEU A 188 29.66 -13.69 -13.34
CA LEU A 188 30.13 -12.55 -14.13
C LEU A 188 31.54 -12.11 -13.72
N GLY A 189 31.85 -12.12 -12.42
CA GLY A 189 33.21 -11.83 -11.93
C GLY A 189 34.24 -12.86 -12.35
N GLY A 190 33.84 -14.13 -12.41
CA GLY A 190 34.68 -15.26 -12.81
C GLY A 190 34.57 -15.66 -14.29
N ILE A 191 34.02 -14.85 -15.15
CA ILE A 191 33.69 -15.21 -16.54
C ILE A 191 34.88 -15.73 -17.37
N ARG A 192 36.07 -15.23 -17.08
CA ARG A 192 37.31 -15.72 -17.74
C ARG A 192 37.59 -17.18 -17.40
N ILE A 193 37.36 -17.57 -16.13
CA ILE A 193 37.53 -18.92 -15.64
C ILE A 193 36.50 -19.84 -16.25
N ILE A 194 35.20 -19.42 -16.21
CA ILE A 194 34.10 -20.20 -16.77
C ILE A 194 34.31 -20.47 -18.27
N LYS A 195 34.76 -19.46 -19.04
CA LYS A 195 35.10 -19.63 -20.45
C LYS A 195 36.33 -20.52 -20.67
N GLY A 196 37.38 -20.35 -19.86
CA GLY A 196 38.61 -21.15 -19.95
C GLY A 196 38.36 -22.64 -19.70
N PHE A 197 37.46 -22.98 -18.80
CA PHE A 197 37.09 -24.36 -18.49
C PHE A 197 35.87 -24.88 -19.25
N HIS A 198 35.36 -24.15 -20.22
CA HIS A 198 34.18 -24.51 -21.02
C HIS A 198 32.93 -24.83 -20.17
N ALA A 199 32.80 -24.20 -18.99
CA ALA A 199 31.75 -24.48 -18.02
C ALA A 199 30.47 -23.66 -18.21
N LEU A 200 30.32 -22.97 -19.36
CA LEU A 200 29.18 -22.09 -19.65
C LEU A 200 27.82 -22.78 -19.50
N LYS A 201 27.70 -24.02 -20.01
CA LYS A 201 26.46 -24.79 -19.94
C LYS A 201 26.07 -25.10 -18.51
N LYS A 202 27.00 -25.61 -17.71
CA LYS A 202 26.79 -25.94 -16.30
C LYS A 202 26.38 -24.70 -15.48
N GLU A 203 27.05 -23.59 -15.72
CA GLU A 203 26.75 -22.33 -15.03
C GLU A 203 25.36 -21.78 -15.41
N GLY A 204 24.99 -21.92 -16.69
CA GLY A 204 23.63 -21.58 -17.17
C GLY A 204 22.56 -22.42 -16.50
N GLU A 205 22.75 -23.74 -16.39
CA GLU A 205 21.80 -24.65 -15.73
C GLU A 205 21.60 -24.31 -14.24
N ILE A 206 22.68 -23.97 -13.52
CA ILE A 206 22.60 -23.56 -12.10
C ILE A 206 21.81 -22.25 -11.95
N PHE A 207 22.05 -21.29 -12.83
CA PHE A 207 21.33 -20.02 -12.80
C PHE A 207 19.85 -20.22 -13.14
N GLU A 208 19.55 -21.04 -14.16
CA GLU A 208 18.18 -21.37 -14.58
C GLU A 208 17.38 -22.02 -13.44
N ASP A 209 17.99 -23.01 -12.74
CA ASP A 209 17.36 -23.62 -11.56
C ASP A 209 17.02 -22.57 -10.49
N GLY A 210 17.96 -21.68 -10.19
CA GLY A 210 17.71 -20.59 -9.26
C GLY A 210 16.54 -19.69 -9.65
N VAL A 211 16.46 -19.30 -10.93
CA VAL A 211 15.37 -18.49 -11.46
C VAL A 211 14.03 -19.24 -11.42
N LEU A 212 14.03 -20.54 -11.73
CA LEU A 212 12.83 -21.38 -11.65
C LEU A 212 12.33 -21.50 -10.19
N ARG A 213 13.23 -21.63 -9.21
CA ARG A 213 12.85 -21.59 -7.78
C ARG A 213 12.19 -20.26 -7.39
N VAL A 214 12.69 -19.13 -7.89
CA VAL A 214 12.04 -17.82 -7.70
C VAL A 214 10.64 -17.82 -8.33
N PHE A 215 10.52 -18.31 -9.56
CA PHE A 215 9.26 -18.38 -10.29
C PHE A 215 8.20 -19.20 -9.55
N GLU A 216 8.54 -20.42 -9.08
CA GLU A 216 7.59 -21.26 -8.34
C GLU A 216 7.14 -20.62 -7.01
N ASN A 217 8.05 -19.96 -6.31
CA ASN A 217 7.69 -19.19 -5.11
C ASN A 217 6.75 -18.02 -5.45
N VAL A 218 7.03 -17.27 -6.53
CA VAL A 218 6.18 -16.17 -7.01
C VAL A 218 4.81 -16.70 -7.41
N LYS A 219 4.73 -17.78 -8.18
CA LYS A 219 3.50 -18.42 -8.63
C LYS A 219 2.62 -18.81 -7.43
N THR A 220 3.18 -19.48 -6.43
CA THR A 220 2.45 -19.87 -5.22
C THR A 220 1.89 -18.65 -4.46
N THR A 221 2.70 -17.60 -4.32
CA THR A 221 2.25 -16.38 -3.62
C THR A 221 1.22 -15.60 -4.42
N LEU A 222 1.36 -15.52 -5.75
CA LEU A 222 0.37 -14.89 -6.62
C LEU A 222 -0.96 -15.64 -6.61
N THR A 223 -0.94 -16.96 -6.71
CA THR A 223 -2.15 -17.79 -6.66
C THR A 223 -2.91 -17.59 -5.35
N THR A 224 -2.19 -17.62 -4.21
CA THR A 224 -2.82 -17.40 -2.90
C THR A 224 -3.36 -15.97 -2.77
N SER A 225 -2.60 -14.97 -3.20
CA SER A 225 -3.02 -13.56 -3.15
C SER A 225 -4.23 -13.30 -4.05
N SER A 226 -4.25 -13.87 -5.26
CA SER A 226 -5.37 -13.76 -6.19
C SER A 226 -6.64 -14.43 -5.66
N ALA A 227 -6.50 -15.60 -5.02
CA ALA A 227 -7.64 -16.28 -4.38
C ALA A 227 -8.25 -15.40 -3.27
N VAL A 228 -7.43 -14.81 -2.41
CA VAL A 228 -7.90 -13.89 -1.35
C VAL A 228 -8.58 -12.65 -1.95
N SER A 229 -8.00 -12.07 -3.00
CA SER A 229 -8.60 -10.92 -3.70
C SER A 229 -9.95 -11.27 -4.32
N SER A 230 -10.06 -12.44 -4.96
CA SER A 230 -11.32 -12.92 -5.55
C SER A 230 -12.40 -13.15 -4.50
N VAL A 231 -12.04 -13.77 -3.37
CA VAL A 231 -12.96 -13.92 -2.22
C VAL A 231 -13.39 -12.56 -1.69
N GLY A 232 -12.47 -11.60 -1.61
CA GLY A 232 -12.79 -10.22 -1.20
C GLY A 232 -13.80 -9.55 -2.13
N THR A 233 -13.60 -9.66 -3.45
CA THR A 233 -14.54 -9.14 -4.45
C THR A 233 -15.91 -9.81 -4.34
N PHE A 234 -15.95 -11.11 -4.15
CA PHE A 234 -17.19 -11.87 -3.99
C PHE A 234 -17.96 -11.46 -2.73
N LEU A 235 -17.28 -11.35 -1.60
CA LEU A 235 -17.89 -10.91 -0.33
C LEU A 235 -18.36 -9.44 -0.38
N ALA A 236 -17.62 -8.58 -1.07
CA ALA A 236 -18.04 -7.20 -1.31
C ALA A 236 -19.29 -7.14 -2.20
N GLY A 237 -19.39 -8.02 -3.21
CA GLY A 237 -20.59 -8.16 -4.04
C GLY A 237 -21.79 -8.62 -3.22
N ILE A 238 -21.64 -9.62 -2.36
CA ILE A 238 -22.69 -10.06 -1.44
C ILE A 238 -23.14 -8.91 -0.53
N ALA A 239 -22.19 -8.22 0.09
CA ALA A 239 -22.50 -7.07 0.96
C ALA A 239 -23.31 -6.00 0.19
N SER A 240 -22.94 -5.71 -1.04
CA SER A 240 -23.68 -4.75 -1.89
C SER A 240 -25.11 -5.20 -2.17
N VAL A 241 -25.30 -6.48 -2.52
CA VAL A 241 -26.65 -7.04 -2.75
C VAL A 241 -27.50 -7.04 -1.48
N MET A 242 -26.90 -7.30 -0.32
CA MET A 242 -27.62 -7.31 0.97
C MET A 242 -28.06 -5.90 1.43
N ILE A 243 -27.40 -4.86 0.96
CA ILE A 243 -27.74 -3.46 1.28
C ILE A 243 -28.77 -2.87 0.30
N MET A 244 -28.84 -3.43 -0.91
CA MET A 244 -29.74 -2.99 -1.99
C MET A 244 -31.18 -3.51 -1.82
#